data_b25e1b08d8dcccbde83fcc681091316c
#
_entry.id   b25e1b08d8dcccbde83fcc681091316c
#
_cell.length_a   1.000
_cell.length_b   1.000
_cell.length_c   1.000
_cell.angle_alpha   90.00
_cell.angle_beta   90.00
_cell.angle_gamma   90.00
#
_symmetry.space_group_name_H-M   'P 1'
#
loop_
_entity.id
_entity.type
_entity.pdbx_description
1 polymer ?
#
loop_
_entity_poly.entity_id
_entity_poly.type
_entity_poly.pdbx_seq_one_letter_code
_entity_poly.pdbx_strand_id
1 'polypeptide(L)'
;MQNSMKKIIAITGGIGSGKSCALKILSENGFNTISCDQVVSFLYKKHGVKKILKRIFPTAVSGKLLLKIDRKKISSLAFNDDALHSALTNAITPLVLKEVLKRAKTIKGNVFVEVPLLFECGYQDKFDKVLIIYRDKNSRIESVKSRSNLSEQEILARMAKQFDYDNNDLSSFTLINNDQTLTELKEKVLSFAKSLNY
;
A
#
# COMPACT_ATOMS: atom_id res chain seq x y z
N MET A 1 -21.28 23.43 15.64
CA MET A 1 -20.24 22.41 15.39
C MET A 1 -20.54 21.83 14.02
N GLN A 2 -19.79 22.21 12.99
CA GLN A 2 -19.91 21.59 11.67
C GLN A 2 -19.49 20.12 11.79
N ASN A 3 -20.42 19.24 11.49
CA ASN A 3 -20.17 17.80 11.45
C ASN A 3 -19.29 17.53 10.21
N SER A 4 -17.98 17.66 10.33
CA SER A 4 -17.03 17.35 9.26
C SER A 4 -17.29 15.90 8.84
N MET A 5 -17.75 15.71 7.59
CA MET A 5 -18.00 14.37 7.07
C MET A 5 -16.70 13.58 7.11
N LYS A 6 -16.76 12.38 7.70
CA LYS A 6 -15.66 11.44 7.74
C LYS A 6 -15.10 11.19 6.35
N LYS A 7 -13.76 11.21 6.23
CA LYS A 7 -13.03 10.95 4.99
C LYS A 7 -12.16 9.71 5.12
N ILE A 8 -12.09 8.93 4.05
CA ILE A 8 -11.15 7.82 3.91
C ILE A 8 -10.07 8.28 2.92
N ILE A 9 -8.84 8.43 3.40
CA ILE A 9 -7.73 9.01 2.66
C ILE A 9 -6.75 7.90 2.27
N ALA A 10 -6.52 7.69 0.97
CA ALA A 10 -5.46 6.80 0.51
C ALA A 10 -4.09 7.47 0.62
N ILE A 11 -3.10 6.75 1.13
CA ILE A 11 -1.67 7.12 1.08
C ILE A 11 -1.00 6.18 0.09
N THR A 12 -0.44 6.74 -0.98
CA THR A 12 0.23 5.97 -2.03
C THR A 12 1.56 6.60 -2.44
N GLY A 13 2.26 6.02 -3.41
CA GLY A 13 3.57 6.46 -3.93
C GLY A 13 4.44 5.27 -4.31
N GLY A 14 5.54 5.48 -4.99
CA GLY A 14 6.46 4.43 -5.46
C GLY A 14 7.14 3.64 -4.34
N ILE A 15 7.71 2.49 -4.67
CA ILE A 15 8.57 1.75 -3.74
C ILE A 15 9.71 2.66 -3.25
N GLY A 16 9.99 2.67 -1.95
CA GLY A 16 11.05 3.52 -1.37
C GLY A 16 10.63 4.97 -1.10
N SER A 17 9.40 5.41 -1.46
CA SER A 17 8.97 6.81 -1.28
C SER A 17 8.70 7.22 0.17
N GLY A 18 8.49 6.28 1.10
CA GLY A 18 8.24 6.60 2.52
C GLY A 18 6.78 6.51 2.97
N LYS A 19 5.87 5.89 2.19
CA LYS A 19 4.45 5.67 2.56
C LYS A 19 4.26 5.10 3.96
N SER A 20 4.96 4.02 4.26
CA SER A 20 4.84 3.34 5.56
C SER A 20 5.38 4.20 6.70
N CYS A 21 6.37 5.06 6.42
CA CYS A 21 6.86 6.07 7.37
C CYS A 21 5.77 7.13 7.63
N ALA A 22 5.14 7.65 6.59
CA ALA A 22 4.03 8.60 6.71
C ALA A 22 2.85 7.99 7.50
N LEU A 23 2.48 6.73 7.20
CA LEU A 23 1.44 6.04 7.96
C LEU A 23 1.80 5.86 9.44
N LYS A 24 3.05 5.51 9.73
CA LYS A 24 3.57 5.39 11.10
C LYS A 24 3.50 6.72 11.85
N ILE A 25 3.95 7.83 11.23
CA ILE A 25 3.85 9.17 11.77
C ILE A 25 2.41 9.51 12.18
N LEU A 26 1.44 9.24 11.30
CA LEU A 26 0.03 9.48 11.58
C LEU A 26 -0.45 8.64 12.77
N SER A 27 -0.14 7.34 12.78
CA SER A 27 -0.53 6.42 13.86
C SER A 27 0.02 6.87 15.23
N GLU A 28 1.31 7.24 15.27
CA GLU A 28 1.98 7.70 16.50
C GLU A 28 1.44 9.05 17.00
N ASN A 29 0.77 9.82 16.15
CA ASN A 29 0.14 11.10 16.51
C ASN A 29 -1.40 11.00 16.66
N GLY A 30 -1.93 9.80 16.87
CA GLY A 30 -3.33 9.57 17.24
C GLY A 30 -4.32 9.56 16.08
N PHE A 31 -3.87 9.57 14.83
CA PHE A 31 -4.76 9.43 13.68
C PHE A 31 -5.09 7.96 13.41
N ASN A 32 -6.31 7.69 12.94
CA ASN A 32 -6.71 6.35 12.56
C ASN A 32 -6.00 5.92 11.27
N THR A 33 -5.36 4.77 11.30
CA THR A 33 -4.59 4.25 10.16
C THR A 33 -4.94 2.80 9.84
N ILE A 34 -4.87 2.44 8.56
CA ILE A 34 -5.01 1.05 8.08
C ILE A 34 -3.86 0.78 7.10
N SER A 35 -3.11 -0.31 7.32
CA SER A 35 -2.12 -0.80 6.36
C SER A 35 -2.70 -1.94 5.52
N CYS A 36 -2.65 -1.82 4.19
CA CYS A 36 -3.05 -2.91 3.29
C CYS A 36 -2.23 -4.18 3.53
N ASP A 37 -0.95 -4.09 3.88
CA ASP A 37 -0.11 -5.26 4.19
C ASP A 37 -0.61 -6.02 5.41
N GLN A 38 -1.09 -5.31 6.44
CA GLN A 38 -1.72 -5.94 7.60
C GLN A 38 -3.05 -6.60 7.22
N VAL A 39 -3.83 -5.97 6.33
CA VAL A 39 -5.08 -6.55 5.81
C VAL A 39 -4.80 -7.80 4.97
N VAL A 40 -3.80 -7.78 4.09
CA VAL A 40 -3.33 -8.98 3.37
C VAL A 40 -2.94 -10.08 4.35
N SER A 41 -2.18 -9.73 5.39
CA SER A 41 -1.76 -10.66 6.43
C SER A 41 -2.94 -11.30 7.16
N PHE A 42 -3.98 -10.54 7.43
CA PHE A 42 -5.23 -11.04 8.00
C PHE A 42 -5.99 -11.95 7.02
N LEU A 43 -6.14 -11.52 5.76
CA LEU A 43 -6.86 -12.29 4.73
C LEU A 43 -6.18 -13.63 4.43
N TYR A 44 -4.86 -13.69 4.44
CA TYR A 44 -4.10 -14.92 4.23
C TYR A 44 -4.31 -15.98 5.32
N LYS A 45 -4.87 -15.60 6.48
CA LYS A 45 -5.30 -16.55 7.51
C LYS A 45 -6.67 -17.17 7.20
N LYS A 46 -7.49 -16.56 6.34
CA LYS A 46 -8.84 -17.04 5.99
C LYS A 46 -8.78 -18.26 5.07
N HIS A 47 -9.54 -19.32 5.43
CA HIS A 47 -9.54 -20.58 4.68
C HIS A 47 -9.90 -20.40 3.20
N GLY A 48 -10.90 -19.56 2.88
CA GLY A 48 -11.29 -19.25 1.50
C GLY A 48 -10.16 -18.62 0.68
N VAL A 49 -9.42 -17.67 1.28
CA VAL A 49 -8.26 -17.04 0.62
C VAL A 49 -7.12 -18.05 0.42
N LYS A 50 -6.88 -18.94 1.39
CA LYS A 50 -5.89 -20.01 1.23
C LYS A 50 -6.24 -20.97 0.09
N LYS A 51 -7.53 -21.26 -0.12
CA LYS A 51 -7.98 -22.06 -1.28
C LYS A 51 -7.73 -21.36 -2.61
N ILE A 52 -7.99 -20.06 -2.70
CA ILE A 52 -7.68 -19.24 -3.88
C ILE A 52 -6.17 -19.30 -4.17
N LEU A 53 -5.35 -19.03 -3.15
CA LEU A 53 -3.89 -19.06 -3.29
C LEU A 53 -3.37 -20.44 -3.68
N LYS A 54 -3.99 -21.54 -3.19
CA LYS A 54 -3.61 -22.89 -3.58
C LYS A 54 -3.89 -23.20 -5.05
N ARG A 55 -4.93 -22.62 -5.64
CA ARG A 55 -5.23 -22.75 -7.08
C ARG A 55 -4.20 -22.01 -7.94
N ILE A 56 -3.79 -20.83 -7.52
CA ILE A 56 -2.83 -19.98 -8.25
C ILE A 56 -1.40 -20.49 -8.03
N PHE A 57 -1.06 -20.86 -6.80
CA PHE A 57 0.29 -21.26 -6.36
C PHE A 57 0.28 -22.63 -5.69
N PRO A 58 0.02 -23.72 -6.42
CA PRO A 58 -0.13 -25.05 -5.82
C PRO A 58 1.12 -25.53 -5.06
N THR A 59 2.32 -25.11 -5.48
CA THR A 59 3.60 -25.46 -4.86
C THR A 59 3.94 -24.61 -3.62
N ALA A 60 3.27 -23.46 -3.42
CA ALA A 60 3.50 -22.55 -2.30
C ALA A 60 2.44 -22.69 -1.20
N VAL A 61 1.44 -23.55 -1.38
CA VAL A 61 0.40 -23.80 -0.39
C VAL A 61 0.31 -25.32 -0.12
N SER A 62 0.74 -25.73 1.05
CA SER A 62 0.76 -27.14 1.49
C SER A 62 -0.42 -27.48 2.41
N GLY A 63 -0.61 -28.79 2.65
CA GLY A 63 -1.66 -29.34 3.50
C GLY A 63 -2.97 -29.63 2.75
N LYS A 64 -3.75 -30.59 3.28
CA LYS A 64 -5.08 -30.97 2.76
C LYS A 64 -6.20 -30.30 3.55
N LEU A 65 -6.23 -30.49 4.84
CA LEU A 65 -7.24 -29.95 5.76
C LEU A 65 -6.82 -28.58 6.33
N LEU A 66 -5.57 -28.50 6.78
CA LEU A 66 -4.97 -27.28 7.33
C LEU A 66 -3.97 -26.68 6.34
N LEU A 67 -4.45 -25.75 5.51
CA LEU A 67 -3.61 -25.11 4.51
C LEU A 67 -2.60 -24.16 5.15
N LYS A 68 -1.31 -24.37 4.82
CA LYS A 68 -0.17 -23.50 5.19
C LYS A 68 0.33 -22.78 3.96
N ILE A 69 0.57 -21.48 4.08
CA ILE A 69 1.04 -20.61 2.99
C ILE A 69 2.53 -20.29 3.19
N ASP A 70 3.32 -20.51 2.16
CA ASP A 70 4.68 -19.95 2.05
C ASP A 70 4.62 -18.63 1.29
N ARG A 71 4.63 -17.52 2.06
CA ARG A 71 4.55 -16.16 1.49
C ARG A 71 5.77 -15.77 0.67
N LYS A 72 6.96 -16.22 1.09
CA LYS A 72 8.21 -15.94 0.36
C LYS A 72 8.17 -16.59 -1.02
N LYS A 73 7.72 -17.85 -1.06
CA LYS A 73 7.57 -18.58 -2.33
C LYS A 73 6.51 -17.98 -3.22
N ILE A 74 5.35 -17.54 -2.69
CA ILE A 74 4.33 -16.83 -3.48
C ILE A 74 4.93 -15.54 -4.06
N SER A 75 5.61 -14.74 -3.23
CA SER A 75 6.23 -13.48 -3.68
C SER A 75 7.27 -13.72 -4.77
N SER A 76 8.12 -14.74 -4.62
CA SER A 76 9.13 -15.09 -5.62
C SER A 76 8.50 -15.56 -6.93
N LEU A 77 7.50 -16.44 -6.87
CA LEU A 77 6.81 -16.94 -8.07
C LEU A 77 6.09 -15.80 -8.82
N ALA A 78 5.33 -14.97 -8.09
CA ALA A 78 4.63 -13.83 -8.69
C ALA A 78 5.57 -12.76 -9.23
N PHE A 79 6.77 -12.59 -8.66
CA PHE A 79 7.74 -11.64 -9.18
C PHE A 79 8.34 -12.08 -10.52
N ASN A 80 8.58 -13.37 -10.70
CA ASN A 80 9.23 -13.95 -11.87
C ASN A 80 8.26 -14.37 -12.99
N ASP A 81 6.94 -14.26 -12.77
CA ASP A 81 5.91 -14.67 -13.73
C ASP A 81 4.78 -13.66 -13.73
N ASP A 82 4.64 -12.92 -14.83
CA ASP A 82 3.64 -11.86 -14.96
C ASP A 82 2.20 -12.39 -14.97
N ALA A 83 1.97 -13.61 -15.45
CA ALA A 83 0.65 -14.24 -15.40
C ALA A 83 0.27 -14.59 -13.95
N LEU A 84 1.20 -15.15 -13.18
CA LEU A 84 1.00 -15.41 -11.74
C LEU A 84 0.86 -14.11 -10.94
N HIS A 85 1.61 -13.07 -11.28
CA HIS A 85 1.46 -11.74 -10.67
C HIS A 85 0.05 -11.18 -10.91
N SER A 86 -0.41 -11.21 -12.16
CA SER A 86 -1.74 -10.73 -12.55
C SER A 86 -2.84 -11.55 -11.88
N ALA A 87 -2.71 -12.88 -11.86
CA ALA A 87 -3.66 -13.76 -11.18
C ALA A 87 -3.76 -13.48 -9.68
N LEU A 88 -2.62 -13.26 -9.01
CA LEU A 88 -2.56 -12.89 -7.59
C LEU A 88 -3.25 -11.55 -7.34
N THR A 89 -2.87 -10.53 -8.11
CA THR A 89 -3.40 -9.17 -7.98
C THR A 89 -4.91 -9.16 -8.21
N ASN A 90 -5.39 -9.76 -9.29
CA ASN A 90 -6.82 -9.82 -9.62
C ASN A 90 -7.64 -10.59 -8.57
N ALA A 91 -7.07 -11.62 -7.95
CA ALA A 91 -7.80 -12.41 -6.95
C ALA A 91 -7.78 -11.77 -5.55
N ILE A 92 -6.69 -11.13 -5.15
CA ILE A 92 -6.48 -10.70 -3.76
C ILE A 92 -6.81 -9.22 -3.57
N THR A 93 -6.46 -8.34 -4.51
CA THR A 93 -6.61 -6.89 -4.33
C THR A 93 -8.06 -6.45 -4.12
N PRO A 94 -9.08 -7.01 -4.81
CA PRO A 94 -10.48 -6.67 -4.53
C PRO A 94 -10.92 -7.08 -3.12
N LEU A 95 -10.40 -8.20 -2.61
CA LEU A 95 -10.70 -8.66 -1.24
C LEU A 95 -10.05 -7.75 -0.20
N VAL A 96 -8.84 -7.27 -0.47
CA VAL A 96 -8.13 -6.30 0.37
C VAL A 96 -8.93 -4.99 0.42
N LEU A 97 -9.29 -4.43 -0.74
CA LEU A 97 -10.06 -3.20 -0.81
C LEU A 97 -11.40 -3.31 -0.05
N LYS A 98 -12.13 -4.40 -0.27
CA LYS A 98 -13.39 -4.65 0.44
C LYS A 98 -13.21 -4.68 1.96
N GLU A 99 -12.18 -5.37 2.45
CA GLU A 99 -11.90 -5.46 3.88
C GLU A 99 -11.43 -4.12 4.45
N VAL A 100 -10.59 -3.38 3.73
CA VAL A 100 -10.13 -2.02 4.09
C VAL A 100 -11.32 -1.08 4.24
N LEU A 101 -12.18 -0.98 3.24
CA LEU A 101 -13.36 -0.11 3.27
C LEU A 101 -14.35 -0.52 4.37
N LYS A 102 -14.51 -1.84 4.59
CA LYS A 102 -15.31 -2.34 5.71
C LYS A 102 -14.76 -1.85 7.06
N ARG A 103 -13.47 -2.01 7.30
CA ARG A 103 -12.82 -1.53 8.55
C ARG A 103 -12.89 -0.02 8.66
N ALA A 104 -12.56 0.68 7.58
CA ALA A 104 -12.64 2.14 7.58
C ALA A 104 -14.02 2.63 7.99
N LYS A 105 -15.12 2.01 7.51
CA LYS A 105 -16.51 2.41 7.86
C LYS A 105 -16.82 2.31 9.36
N THR A 106 -16.21 1.39 10.10
CA THR A 106 -16.47 1.21 11.55
C THR A 106 -15.69 2.19 12.44
N ILE A 107 -14.65 2.82 11.93
CA ILE A 107 -13.81 3.76 12.67
C ILE A 107 -14.50 5.14 12.70
N LYS A 108 -14.50 5.84 13.82
CA LYS A 108 -14.98 7.24 13.94
C LYS A 108 -13.90 8.22 13.45
N GLY A 109 -14.31 9.28 12.73
CA GLY A 109 -13.41 10.30 12.18
C GLY A 109 -12.66 9.83 10.93
N ASN A 110 -11.72 10.66 10.48
CA ASN A 110 -10.92 10.42 9.28
C ASN A 110 -10.02 9.18 9.43
N VAL A 111 -9.81 8.44 8.34
CA VAL A 111 -8.99 7.22 8.31
C VAL A 111 -7.99 7.30 7.17
N PHE A 112 -6.72 7.11 7.48
CA PHE A 112 -5.63 7.07 6.51
C PHE A 112 -5.29 5.61 6.17
N VAL A 113 -5.28 5.29 4.90
CA VAL A 113 -5.06 3.93 4.40
C VAL A 113 -3.83 3.89 3.52
N GLU A 114 -2.81 3.12 3.87
CA GLU A 114 -1.69 2.87 2.98
C GLU A 114 -2.09 1.87 1.89
N VAL A 115 -2.09 2.33 0.62
CA VAL A 115 -2.51 1.56 -0.56
C VAL A 115 -1.37 1.54 -1.57
N PRO A 116 -0.52 0.49 -1.58
CA PRO A 116 0.68 0.45 -2.44
C PRO A 116 0.40 0.40 -3.94
N LEU A 117 -0.71 -0.22 -4.35
CA LEU A 117 -1.09 -0.44 -5.75
C LEU A 117 -2.38 0.33 -6.11
N LEU A 118 -2.48 1.59 -5.67
CA LEU A 118 -3.70 2.38 -5.84
C LEU A 118 -4.04 2.63 -7.30
N PHE A 119 -3.08 3.17 -8.06
CA PHE A 119 -3.26 3.54 -9.45
C PHE A 119 -3.21 2.34 -10.38
N GLU A 120 -2.33 1.37 -10.09
CA GLU A 120 -2.20 0.12 -10.85
C GLU A 120 -3.51 -0.68 -10.87
N CYS A 121 -4.31 -0.54 -9.81
CA CYS A 121 -5.61 -1.20 -9.69
C CYS A 121 -6.81 -0.29 -10.03
N GLY A 122 -6.58 0.98 -10.36
CA GLY A 122 -7.65 1.93 -10.67
C GLY A 122 -8.57 2.23 -9.48
N TYR A 123 -8.04 2.27 -8.25
CA TYR A 123 -8.86 2.41 -7.03
C TYR A 123 -8.89 3.82 -6.44
N GLN A 124 -8.31 4.81 -7.11
CA GLN A 124 -8.27 6.20 -6.63
C GLN A 124 -9.67 6.75 -6.30
N ASP A 125 -10.68 6.43 -7.11
CA ASP A 125 -12.07 6.88 -6.93
C ASP A 125 -12.83 6.17 -5.78
N LYS A 126 -12.19 5.23 -5.09
CA LYS A 126 -12.75 4.54 -3.91
C LYS A 126 -12.42 5.24 -2.60
N PHE A 127 -11.66 6.33 -2.67
CA PHE A 127 -11.19 7.12 -1.53
C PHE A 127 -11.63 8.58 -1.70
N ASP A 128 -11.92 9.24 -0.58
CA ASP A 128 -12.37 10.65 -0.61
C ASP A 128 -11.22 11.61 -0.97
N LYS A 129 -9.98 11.21 -0.66
CA LYS A 129 -8.76 11.93 -1.04
C LYS A 129 -7.60 10.95 -1.24
N VAL A 130 -6.66 11.35 -2.06
CA VAL A 130 -5.40 10.63 -2.27
C VAL A 130 -4.25 11.54 -1.87
N LEU A 131 -3.41 11.04 -0.97
CA LEU A 131 -2.12 11.64 -0.60
C LEU A 131 -1.01 10.81 -1.23
N ILE A 132 -0.22 11.44 -2.09
CA ILE A 132 0.94 10.82 -2.72
C ILE A 132 2.19 11.22 -1.93
N ILE A 133 2.92 10.24 -1.41
CA ILE A 133 4.27 10.46 -0.88
C ILE A 133 5.22 10.26 -2.05
N TYR A 134 5.76 11.36 -2.54
CA TYR A 134 6.70 11.39 -3.66
C TYR A 134 8.13 11.44 -3.14
N ARG A 135 9.02 10.80 -3.83
CA ARG A 135 10.47 10.88 -3.65
C ARG A 135 11.13 10.60 -4.99
N ASP A 136 12.22 11.30 -5.30
CA ASP A 136 12.94 11.11 -6.55
C ASP A 136 13.45 9.67 -6.71
N LYS A 137 13.67 9.25 -7.97
CA LYS A 137 14.00 7.87 -8.31
C LYS A 137 15.27 7.37 -7.61
N ASN A 138 16.33 8.18 -7.58
CA ASN A 138 17.61 7.77 -7.02
C ASN A 138 17.50 7.58 -5.50
N SER A 139 16.87 8.53 -4.80
CA SER A 139 16.60 8.44 -3.36
C SER A 139 15.70 7.26 -3.01
N ARG A 140 14.76 6.88 -3.87
CA ARG A 140 13.95 5.66 -3.69
C ARG A 140 14.80 4.40 -3.78
N ILE A 141 15.70 4.32 -4.78
CA ILE A 141 16.62 3.18 -4.95
C ILE A 141 17.50 3.02 -3.70
N GLU A 142 18.13 4.10 -3.26
CA GLU A 142 18.98 4.07 -2.06
C GLU A 142 18.19 3.67 -0.79
N SER A 143 16.99 4.19 -0.64
CA SER A 143 16.09 3.82 0.47
C SER A 143 15.70 2.34 0.47
N VAL A 144 15.57 1.71 -0.70
CA VAL A 144 15.28 0.27 -0.79
C VAL A 144 16.54 -0.55 -0.54
N LYS A 145 17.69 -0.16 -1.11
CA LYS A 145 18.99 -0.82 -0.86
C LYS A 145 19.34 -0.88 0.62
N SER A 146 19.14 0.22 1.34
CA SER A 146 19.51 0.31 2.77
C SER A 146 18.72 -0.63 3.69
N ARG A 147 17.52 -1.07 3.27
CA ARG A 147 16.61 -1.90 4.09
C ARG A 147 16.36 -3.30 3.55
N SER A 148 16.89 -3.63 2.38
CA SER A 148 16.68 -4.93 1.74
C SER A 148 17.97 -5.41 1.07
N ASN A 149 18.09 -6.72 0.88
CA ASN A 149 19.20 -7.34 0.16
C ASN A 149 18.96 -7.41 -1.36
N LEU A 150 18.08 -6.52 -1.91
CA LEU A 150 17.78 -6.49 -3.33
C LEU A 150 18.90 -5.78 -4.09
N SER A 151 19.29 -6.34 -5.23
CA SER A 151 20.14 -5.68 -6.20
C SER A 151 19.43 -4.48 -6.82
N GLU A 152 20.19 -3.54 -7.37
CA GLU A 152 19.62 -2.39 -8.07
C GLU A 152 18.74 -2.82 -9.25
N GLN A 153 19.14 -3.84 -9.99
CA GLN A 153 18.34 -4.40 -11.08
C GLN A 153 16.99 -4.92 -10.61
N GLU A 154 16.92 -5.64 -9.49
CA GLU A 154 15.67 -6.09 -8.90
C GLU A 154 14.79 -4.94 -8.42
N ILE A 155 15.40 -3.87 -7.90
CA ILE A 155 14.67 -2.66 -7.48
C ILE A 155 14.07 -1.98 -8.70
N LEU A 156 14.85 -1.76 -9.75
CA LEU A 156 14.40 -1.16 -11.01
C LEU A 156 13.30 -1.99 -11.67
N ALA A 157 13.41 -3.31 -11.68
CA ALA A 157 12.38 -4.21 -12.20
C ALA A 157 11.05 -4.09 -11.41
N ARG A 158 11.13 -3.88 -10.09
CA ARG A 158 9.93 -3.62 -9.25
C ARG A 158 9.33 -2.25 -9.52
N MET A 159 10.19 -1.23 -9.72
CA MET A 159 9.73 0.13 -10.05
C MET A 159 9.03 0.17 -11.41
N ALA A 160 9.56 -0.56 -12.40
CA ALA A 160 8.96 -0.64 -13.74
C ALA A 160 7.56 -1.28 -13.77
N LYS A 161 7.21 -2.08 -12.75
CA LYS A 161 5.87 -2.67 -12.60
C LYS A 161 4.89 -1.78 -11.82
N GLN A 162 5.34 -0.62 -11.34
CA GLN A 162 4.51 0.34 -10.62
C GLN A 162 4.05 1.48 -11.52
N PHE A 163 3.03 2.20 -11.07
CA PHE A 163 2.60 3.44 -11.69
C PHE A 163 3.79 4.42 -11.77
N ASP A 164 3.93 5.09 -12.91
CA ASP A 164 5.01 6.05 -13.14
C ASP A 164 4.68 7.40 -12.50
N TYR A 165 5.15 7.59 -11.28
CA TYR A 165 4.96 8.84 -10.53
C TYR A 165 5.82 10.00 -11.04
N ASP A 166 6.80 9.73 -11.89
CA ASP A 166 7.74 10.73 -12.37
C ASP A 166 7.25 11.39 -13.66
N ASN A 167 6.47 10.69 -14.51
CA ASN A 167 6.03 11.15 -15.81
C ASN A 167 4.51 11.35 -15.96
N ASN A 168 3.70 10.98 -14.97
CA ASN A 168 2.26 11.22 -15.02
C ASN A 168 1.87 12.54 -14.34
N ASP A 169 0.76 13.13 -14.79
CA ASP A 169 0.18 14.31 -14.14
C ASP A 169 -0.44 13.90 -12.79
N LEU A 170 0.09 14.49 -11.72
CA LEU A 170 -0.34 14.28 -10.34
C LEU A 170 -1.06 15.51 -9.77
N SER A 171 -1.33 16.54 -10.56
CA SER A 171 -1.86 17.83 -10.12
C SER A 171 -3.25 17.73 -9.46
N SER A 172 -4.04 16.70 -9.79
CA SER A 172 -5.35 16.44 -9.18
C SER A 172 -5.28 15.82 -7.78
N PHE A 173 -4.10 15.45 -7.31
CA PHE A 173 -3.88 14.80 -6.02
C PHE A 173 -3.06 15.67 -5.07
N THR A 174 -3.13 15.39 -3.78
CA THR A 174 -2.22 16.02 -2.82
C THR A 174 -0.88 15.29 -2.83
N LEU A 175 0.20 16.05 -3.03
CA LEU A 175 1.55 15.51 -3.10
C LEU A 175 2.40 16.04 -1.95
N ILE A 176 3.09 15.16 -1.23
CA ILE A 176 4.11 15.49 -0.24
C ILE A 176 5.46 14.97 -0.71
N ASN A 177 6.39 15.89 -0.95
CA ASN A 177 7.77 15.59 -1.27
C ASN A 177 8.54 15.12 -0.04
N ASN A 178 9.20 13.96 -0.15
CA ASN A 178 9.99 13.30 0.90
C ASN A 178 11.47 13.14 0.49
N ASP A 179 12.05 14.19 -0.08
CA ASP A 179 13.46 14.20 -0.50
C ASP A 179 14.41 14.74 0.59
N GLN A 180 13.86 15.18 1.71
CA GLN A 180 14.58 15.83 2.79
C GLN A 180 14.57 15.00 4.09
N THR A 181 14.46 15.64 5.24
CA THR A 181 14.55 15.00 6.55
C THR A 181 13.25 14.33 6.99
N LEU A 182 13.37 13.37 7.91
CA LEU A 182 12.21 12.76 8.56
C LEU A 182 11.34 13.78 9.31
N THR A 183 11.97 14.82 9.88
CA THR A 183 11.27 15.90 10.60
C THR A 183 10.35 16.65 9.64
N GLU A 184 10.82 17.02 8.48
CA GLU A 184 10.01 17.71 7.47
C GLU A 184 8.88 16.86 6.92
N LEU A 185 9.15 15.56 6.68
CA LEU A 185 8.08 14.64 6.30
C LEU A 185 6.99 14.62 7.38
N LYS A 186 7.40 14.55 8.67
CA LYS A 186 6.47 14.56 9.81
C LYS A 186 5.63 15.84 9.84
N GLU A 187 6.25 16.99 9.69
CA GLU A 187 5.55 18.29 9.68
C GLU A 187 4.53 18.37 8.55
N LYS A 188 4.94 18.04 7.32
CA LYS A 188 4.07 18.06 6.13
C LYS A 188 2.88 17.10 6.28
N VAL A 189 3.13 15.86 6.71
CA VAL A 189 2.08 14.83 6.89
C VAL A 189 1.09 15.23 7.98
N LEU A 190 1.56 15.77 9.10
CA LEU A 190 0.69 16.20 10.19
C LEU A 190 -0.09 17.48 9.83
N SER A 191 0.52 18.42 9.14
CA SER A 191 -0.16 19.61 8.61
C SER A 191 -1.31 19.22 7.68
N PHE A 192 -1.05 18.31 6.72
CA PHE A 192 -2.09 17.77 5.84
C PHE A 192 -3.21 17.10 6.64
N ALA A 193 -2.88 16.23 7.59
CA ALA A 193 -3.89 15.52 8.37
C ALA A 193 -4.77 16.48 9.21
N LYS A 194 -4.19 17.52 9.79
CA LYS A 194 -4.92 18.55 10.54
C LYS A 194 -5.82 19.38 9.64
N SER A 195 -5.41 19.71 8.40
CA SER A 195 -6.21 20.49 7.45
C SER A 195 -7.51 19.80 7.01
N LEU A 196 -7.63 18.49 7.23
CA LEU A 196 -8.84 17.73 6.89
C LEU A 196 -9.97 17.85 7.93
N ASN A 197 -9.67 18.41 9.10
CA ASN A 197 -10.61 18.52 10.21
C ASN A 197 -11.35 19.89 10.22
N TYR A 198 -11.16 20.71 9.18
CA TYR A 198 -11.81 22.00 8.99
C TYR A 198 -12.76 22.00 7.81
#